data_7371f8363e121b59b2245a3afc80df95
#
_entry.id   7371f8363e121b59b2245a3afc80df95
#
_cell.length_a   1.000
_cell.length_b   1.000
_cell.length_c   1.000
_cell.angle_alpha   90.00
_cell.angle_beta   90.00
_cell.angle_gamma   90.00
#
_symmetry.space_group_name_H-M   'P 1'
#
loop_
_entity.id
_entity.type
_entity.pdbx_description
1 polymer ?
#
loop_
_entity_poly.entity_id
_entity_poly.type
_entity_poly.pdbx_seq_one_letter_code
_entity_poly.pdbx_strand_id
1 'polypeptide(L)'
;MFQSLEAKHPKFYQVFRFFVVIAASIFYAWNLRCFAKTAGLFPGGFSGLSLLLQEIGLAFFGISIPYTLLNVLLNLFPTYIAYKYIGKRFTLYSIVVIVLSSIFVDILPPYMFTDDILLLSVFGGILNGFATSLCLNVGTTTGGTDFISIFFAHEKGIDAVSYTHLR
;
A
#
# COMPACT_ATOMS: atom_id res chain seq x y z
N MET A 1 9.07 -13.24 15.16
CA MET A 1 7.91 -13.31 16.08
C MET A 1 6.67 -13.84 15.39
N PHE A 2 6.21 -13.32 14.24
CA PHE A 2 4.99 -13.78 13.56
C PHE A 2 5.10 -15.17 12.93
N GLN A 3 6.25 -15.55 12.37
CA GLN A 3 6.48 -16.91 11.84
C GLN A 3 6.42 -18.01 12.91
N SER A 4 6.77 -17.71 14.16
CA SER A 4 6.65 -18.65 15.26
C SER A 4 5.21 -18.88 15.74
N LEU A 5 4.34 -17.87 15.56
CA LEU A 5 2.91 -17.98 15.83
C LEU A 5 2.16 -18.81 14.77
N GLU A 6 2.59 -18.70 13.51
CA GLU A 6 2.04 -19.51 12.41
C GLU A 6 2.27 -21.01 12.63
N ALA A 7 3.46 -21.38 13.12
CA ALA A 7 3.80 -22.78 13.40
C ALA A 7 3.05 -23.38 14.60
N LYS A 8 2.72 -22.56 15.60
CA LYS A 8 2.11 -23.01 16.86
C LYS A 8 0.57 -23.07 16.84
N HIS A 9 -0.07 -22.11 16.17
CA HIS A 9 -1.54 -21.99 16.10
C HIS A 9 -2.01 -21.44 14.73
N PRO A 10 -2.05 -22.27 13.68
CA PRO A 10 -2.29 -21.79 12.31
C PRO A 10 -3.67 -21.14 12.12
N LYS A 11 -4.72 -21.62 12.80
CA LYS A 11 -6.06 -21.03 12.70
C LYS A 11 -6.14 -19.66 13.38
N PHE A 12 -5.53 -19.52 14.55
CA PHE A 12 -5.49 -18.25 15.27
C PHE A 12 -4.68 -17.21 14.50
N TYR A 13 -3.56 -17.61 13.91
CA TYR A 13 -2.74 -16.75 13.08
C TYR A 13 -3.48 -16.23 11.84
N GLN A 14 -4.29 -17.06 11.18
CA GLN A 14 -5.08 -16.63 10.01
C GLN A 14 -6.13 -15.58 10.39
N VAL A 15 -6.83 -15.77 11.51
CA VAL A 15 -7.80 -14.79 12.03
C VAL A 15 -7.11 -13.49 12.41
N PHE A 16 -6.01 -13.57 13.15
CA PHE A 16 -5.21 -12.39 13.51
C PHE A 16 -4.71 -11.64 12.29
N ARG A 17 -4.15 -12.35 11.30
CA ARG A 17 -3.70 -11.80 10.02
C ARG A 17 -4.82 -11.04 9.31
N PHE A 18 -6.01 -11.60 9.27
CA PHE A 18 -7.18 -10.97 8.64
C PHE A 18 -7.54 -9.64 9.32
N PHE A 19 -7.57 -9.59 10.65
CA PHE A 19 -7.82 -8.35 11.39
C PHE A 19 -6.73 -7.30 11.16
N VAL A 20 -5.46 -7.70 11.14
CA VAL A 20 -4.35 -6.79 10.86
C VAL A 20 -4.44 -6.24 9.44
N VAL A 21 -4.80 -7.05 8.46
CA VAL A 21 -5.00 -6.63 7.07
C VAL A 21 -6.08 -5.55 6.97
N ILE A 22 -7.23 -5.76 7.62
CA ILE A 22 -8.31 -4.77 7.62
C ILE A 22 -7.87 -3.47 8.31
N ALA A 23 -7.29 -3.57 9.51
CA ALA A 23 -6.84 -2.41 10.27
C ALA A 23 -5.76 -1.61 9.51
N ALA A 24 -4.78 -2.30 8.92
CA ALA A 24 -3.73 -1.67 8.12
C ALA A 24 -4.29 -1.01 6.86
N SER A 25 -5.29 -1.62 6.20
CA SER A 25 -5.95 -1.04 5.02
C SER A 25 -6.69 0.26 5.35
N ILE A 26 -7.43 0.29 6.46
CA ILE A 26 -8.14 1.47 6.93
C ILE A 26 -7.14 2.57 7.31
N PHE A 27 -6.11 2.21 8.07
CA PHE A 27 -5.08 3.14 8.51
C PHE A 27 -4.30 3.73 7.33
N TYR A 28 -3.93 2.91 6.36
CA TYR A 28 -3.28 3.35 5.12
C TYR A 28 -4.16 4.31 4.32
N ALA A 29 -5.43 3.97 4.14
CA ALA A 29 -6.39 4.80 3.42
C ALA A 29 -6.62 6.15 4.11
N TRP A 30 -6.75 6.12 5.44
CA TRP A 30 -6.90 7.33 6.24
C TRP A 30 -5.67 8.24 6.11
N ASN A 31 -4.47 7.67 6.22
CA ASN A 31 -3.23 8.40 6.01
C ASN A 31 -3.17 9.03 4.61
N LEU A 32 -3.45 8.25 3.57
CA LEU A 32 -3.44 8.73 2.19
C LEU A 32 -4.46 9.86 1.97
N ARG A 33 -5.64 9.75 2.56
CA ARG A 33 -6.72 10.72 2.41
C ARG A 33 -6.45 12.02 3.16
N CYS A 34 -5.97 11.93 4.42
CA CYS A 34 -5.85 13.07 5.32
C CYS A 34 -4.49 13.77 5.22
N PHE A 35 -3.42 13.07 4.83
CA PHE A 35 -2.09 13.68 4.75
C PHE A 35 -1.64 13.90 3.31
N ALA A 36 -1.74 12.88 2.45
CA ALA A 36 -1.25 13.03 1.09
C ALA A 36 -2.20 13.86 0.21
N LYS A 37 -3.45 13.43 0.09
CA LYS A 37 -4.41 14.03 -0.85
C LYS A 37 -4.80 15.45 -0.45
N THR A 38 -5.02 15.74 0.81
CA THR A 38 -5.35 17.10 1.30
C THR A 38 -4.21 18.09 1.14
N ALA A 39 -2.97 17.63 1.22
CA ALA A 39 -1.78 18.45 1.01
C ALA A 39 -1.37 18.58 -0.47
N GLY A 40 -2.09 17.94 -1.41
CA GLY A 40 -1.67 17.87 -2.81
C GLY A 40 -0.37 17.09 -3.03
N LEU A 41 -0.03 16.19 -2.09
CA LEU A 41 1.18 15.38 -2.15
C LEU A 41 0.91 14.05 -2.86
N PHE A 42 1.89 13.61 -3.63
CA PHE A 42 1.85 12.32 -4.30
C PHE A 42 2.88 11.38 -3.67
N PRO A 43 2.45 10.41 -2.86
CA PRO A 43 3.38 9.41 -2.31
C PRO A 43 4.02 8.61 -3.45
N GLY A 44 5.16 8.00 -3.17
CA GLY A 44 5.85 7.18 -4.16
C GLY A 44 5.03 5.94 -4.57
N GLY A 45 5.42 5.34 -5.71
CA GLY A 45 4.81 4.12 -6.20
C GLY A 45 3.47 4.31 -6.94
N PHE A 46 2.72 3.23 -7.10
CA PHE A 46 1.48 3.24 -7.89
C PHE A 46 0.33 3.97 -7.21
N SER A 47 0.34 4.06 -5.89
CA SER A 47 -0.65 4.84 -5.14
C SER A 47 -0.54 6.34 -5.46
N GLY A 48 0.68 6.87 -5.51
CA GLY A 48 0.91 8.27 -5.90
C GLY A 48 0.60 8.50 -7.39
N LEU A 49 0.97 7.55 -8.24
CA LEU A 49 0.63 7.61 -9.66
C LEU A 49 -0.90 7.61 -9.87
N SER A 50 -1.64 6.84 -9.08
CA SER A 50 -3.11 6.84 -9.12
C SER A 50 -3.71 8.19 -8.72
N LEU A 51 -3.18 8.82 -7.67
CA LEU A 51 -3.60 10.17 -7.28
C LEU A 51 -3.26 11.21 -8.35
N LEU A 52 -2.07 11.13 -8.93
CA LEU A 52 -1.65 12.03 -10.00
C LEU A 52 -2.57 11.91 -11.23
N LEU A 53 -2.88 10.67 -11.64
CA LEU A 53 -3.80 10.43 -12.75
C LEU A 53 -5.23 10.93 -12.45
N GLN A 54 -5.68 10.82 -11.19
CA GLN A 54 -6.95 11.37 -10.74
C GLN A 54 -6.97 12.90 -10.89
N GLU A 55 -5.92 13.59 -10.45
CA GLU A 55 -5.79 15.05 -10.58
C GLU A 55 -5.69 15.49 -12.04
N ILE A 56 -4.92 14.80 -12.87
CA ILE A 56 -4.83 15.07 -14.32
C ILE A 56 -6.20 14.89 -14.97
N GLY A 57 -6.92 13.81 -14.65
CA GLY A 57 -8.27 13.55 -15.17
C GLY A 57 -9.24 14.67 -14.84
N LEU A 58 -9.18 15.18 -13.60
CA LEU A 58 -10.01 16.29 -13.16
C LEU A 58 -9.61 17.62 -13.81
N ALA A 59 -8.31 17.92 -13.84
CA ALA A 59 -7.79 19.22 -14.33
C ALA A 59 -7.95 19.40 -15.85
N PHE A 60 -7.68 18.36 -16.65
CA PHE A 60 -7.67 18.45 -18.12
C PHE A 60 -8.96 18.01 -18.78
N PHE A 61 -9.65 17.04 -18.20
CA PHE A 61 -10.86 16.44 -18.79
C PHE A 61 -12.14 16.73 -18.00
N GLY A 62 -12.04 17.34 -16.81
CA GLY A 62 -13.19 17.57 -15.94
C GLY A 62 -13.87 16.29 -15.44
N ILE A 63 -13.18 15.14 -15.51
CA ILE A 63 -13.72 13.84 -15.14
C ILE A 63 -13.15 13.43 -13.79
N SER A 64 -14.01 13.22 -12.80
CA SER A 64 -13.60 12.67 -11.51
C SER A 64 -13.54 11.15 -11.59
N ILE A 65 -12.33 10.61 -11.82
CA ILE A 65 -12.11 9.17 -11.85
C ILE A 65 -11.92 8.67 -10.42
N PRO A 66 -12.63 7.60 -9.97
CA PRO A 66 -12.42 7.05 -8.63
C PRO A 66 -10.96 6.56 -8.45
N TYR A 67 -10.38 6.84 -7.29
CA TYR A 67 -9.04 6.35 -6.95
C TYR A 67 -8.96 4.83 -7.01
N THR A 68 -10.02 4.15 -6.54
CA THR A 68 -10.13 2.69 -6.56
C THR A 68 -9.89 2.11 -7.95
N LEU A 69 -10.52 2.69 -8.99
CA LEU A 69 -10.38 2.20 -10.35
C LEU A 69 -8.93 2.29 -10.83
N LEU A 70 -8.31 3.44 -10.65
CA LEU A 70 -6.93 3.69 -11.10
C LEU A 70 -5.92 2.82 -10.34
N ASN A 71 -6.04 2.77 -9.01
CA ASN A 71 -5.11 2.02 -8.19
C ASN A 71 -5.21 0.50 -8.43
N VAL A 72 -6.42 -0.04 -8.54
CA VAL A 72 -6.61 -1.47 -8.85
C VAL A 72 -6.07 -1.79 -10.24
N LEU A 73 -6.37 -0.96 -11.24
CA LEU A 73 -5.91 -1.18 -12.61
C LEU A 73 -4.38 -1.18 -12.72
N LEU A 74 -3.72 -0.20 -12.10
CA LEU A 74 -2.25 -0.11 -12.08
C LEU A 74 -1.61 -1.28 -11.35
N ASN A 75 -2.26 -1.79 -10.30
CA ASN A 75 -1.76 -2.92 -9.53
C ASN A 75 -2.03 -4.29 -10.18
N LEU A 76 -2.81 -4.40 -11.26
CA LEU A 76 -3.07 -5.67 -11.93
C LEU A 76 -1.79 -6.35 -12.42
N PHE A 77 -0.90 -5.57 -13.05
CA PHE A 77 0.35 -6.12 -13.61
C PHE A 77 1.29 -6.66 -12.51
N PRO A 78 1.67 -5.90 -11.47
CA PRO A 78 2.53 -6.44 -10.42
C PRO A 78 1.86 -7.54 -9.60
N THR A 79 0.54 -7.50 -9.43
CA THR A 79 -0.22 -8.58 -8.77
C THR A 79 -0.14 -9.89 -9.56
N TYR A 80 -0.23 -9.84 -10.88
CA TYR A 80 -0.07 -11.03 -11.73
C TYR A 80 1.34 -11.64 -11.58
N ILE A 81 2.38 -10.81 -11.56
CA ILE A 81 3.75 -11.26 -11.33
C ILE A 81 3.87 -11.91 -9.95
N ALA A 82 3.36 -11.25 -8.91
CA ALA A 82 3.39 -11.77 -7.54
C ALA A 82 2.67 -13.12 -7.41
N TYR A 83 1.53 -13.27 -8.06
CA TYR A 83 0.78 -14.52 -8.05
C TYR A 83 1.57 -15.70 -8.64
N LYS A 84 2.32 -15.43 -9.71
CA LYS A 84 3.10 -16.46 -10.42
C LYS A 84 4.41 -16.81 -9.72
N TYR A 85 5.11 -15.84 -9.14
CA TYR A 85 6.50 -16.00 -8.67
C TYR A 85 6.66 -15.96 -7.15
N ILE A 86 5.83 -15.22 -6.42
CA ILE A 86 5.98 -15.07 -4.97
C ILE A 86 5.11 -16.08 -4.21
N GLY A 87 3.82 -16.14 -4.53
CA GLY A 87 2.93 -17.11 -3.93
C GLY A 87 1.47 -16.66 -3.81
N LYS A 88 0.57 -17.62 -3.92
CA LYS A 88 -0.88 -17.39 -3.97
C LYS A 88 -1.44 -16.75 -2.70
N ARG A 89 -1.01 -17.22 -1.51
CA ARG A 89 -1.50 -16.70 -0.22
C ARG A 89 -1.09 -15.25 0.01
N PHE A 90 0.17 -14.92 -0.26
CA PHE A 90 0.68 -13.57 -0.18
C PHE A 90 -0.12 -12.63 -1.10
N THR A 91 -0.27 -13.01 -2.36
CA THR A 91 -0.96 -12.20 -3.37
C THR A 91 -2.43 -11.99 -3.06
N LEU A 92 -3.16 -13.03 -2.62
CA LEU A 92 -4.57 -12.90 -2.29
C LEU A 92 -4.82 -11.90 -1.14
N TYR A 93 -4.05 -11.98 -0.06
CA TYR A 93 -4.17 -11.02 1.04
C TYR A 93 -3.76 -9.61 0.60
N SER A 94 -2.76 -9.48 -0.26
CA SER A 94 -2.35 -8.19 -0.81
C SER A 94 -3.43 -7.57 -1.72
N ILE A 95 -4.14 -8.37 -2.51
CA ILE A 95 -5.30 -7.89 -3.28
C ILE A 95 -6.37 -7.34 -2.34
N VAL A 96 -6.65 -8.03 -1.22
CA VAL A 96 -7.60 -7.55 -0.22
C VAL A 96 -7.15 -6.20 0.35
N VAL A 97 -5.86 -6.03 0.69
CA VAL A 97 -5.33 -4.74 1.16
C VAL A 97 -5.53 -3.65 0.10
N ILE A 98 -5.14 -3.91 -1.15
CA ILE A 98 -5.22 -2.93 -2.25
C ILE A 98 -6.67 -2.50 -2.48
N VAL A 99 -7.59 -3.45 -2.59
CA VAL A 99 -9.00 -3.15 -2.87
C VAL A 99 -9.65 -2.43 -1.68
N LEU A 100 -9.48 -2.95 -0.46
CA LEU A 100 -10.04 -2.33 0.74
C LEU A 100 -9.50 -0.91 0.96
N SER A 101 -8.18 -0.73 0.93
CA SER A 101 -7.59 0.59 1.11
C SER A 101 -8.06 1.58 0.03
N SER A 102 -8.15 1.14 -1.22
CA SER A 102 -8.62 2.00 -2.31
C SER A 102 -10.07 2.44 -2.12
N ILE A 103 -10.95 1.51 -1.75
CA ILE A 103 -12.36 1.83 -1.45
C ILE A 103 -12.46 2.82 -0.29
N PHE A 104 -11.68 2.60 0.78
CA PHE A 104 -11.68 3.52 1.91
C PHE A 104 -11.12 4.91 1.56
N VAL A 105 -10.14 5.01 0.66
CA VAL A 105 -9.66 6.32 0.16
C VAL A 105 -10.79 7.10 -0.54
N ASP A 106 -11.64 6.42 -1.30
CA ASP A 106 -12.76 7.08 -1.97
C ASP A 106 -13.91 7.45 -1.01
N ILE A 107 -14.18 6.63 0.01
CA ILE A 107 -15.31 6.81 0.94
C ILE A 107 -14.98 7.78 2.08
N LEU A 108 -13.75 7.73 2.62
CA LEU A 108 -13.38 8.53 3.78
C LEU A 108 -13.46 10.03 3.46
N PRO A 109 -14.04 10.84 4.36
CA PRO A 109 -14.02 12.29 4.18
C PRO A 109 -12.59 12.83 4.31
N PRO A 110 -12.21 13.87 3.54
CA PRO A 110 -10.94 14.55 3.74
C PRO A 110 -10.97 15.30 5.08
N TYR A 111 -9.90 15.15 5.84
CA TYR A 111 -9.70 15.90 7.07
C TYR A 111 -8.31 16.52 7.07
N MET A 112 -8.24 17.84 7.11
CA MET A 112 -6.98 18.57 7.13
C MET A 112 -6.62 18.89 8.59
N PHE A 113 -5.47 18.41 9.03
CA PHE A 113 -4.98 18.63 10.39
C PHE A 113 -4.22 19.95 10.53
N THR A 114 -3.57 20.41 9.45
CA THR A 114 -2.76 21.62 9.40
C THR A 114 -2.59 22.05 7.95
N ASP A 115 -2.27 23.31 7.72
CA ASP A 115 -1.94 23.85 6.40
C ASP A 115 -0.43 23.77 6.09
N ASP A 116 0.37 23.30 7.05
CA ASP A 116 1.82 23.13 6.87
C ASP A 116 2.14 21.86 6.11
N ILE A 117 2.54 22.04 4.83
CA ILE A 117 2.89 20.95 3.91
C ILE A 117 4.08 20.13 4.43
N LEU A 118 5.06 20.77 5.09
CA LEU A 118 6.21 20.07 5.64
C LEU A 118 5.77 19.11 6.75
N LEU A 119 4.92 19.59 7.64
CA LEU A 119 4.38 18.78 8.73
C LEU A 119 3.55 17.61 8.20
N LEU A 120 2.66 17.86 7.22
CA LEU A 120 1.86 16.83 6.58
C LEU A 120 2.72 15.79 5.85
N SER A 121 3.80 16.21 5.18
CA SER A 121 4.70 15.29 4.47
C SER A 121 5.50 14.39 5.42
N VAL A 122 6.04 14.96 6.50
CA VAL A 122 6.82 14.20 7.50
C VAL A 122 5.94 13.18 8.23
N PHE A 123 4.83 13.64 8.81
CA PHE A 123 3.92 12.73 9.52
C PHE A 123 3.25 11.74 8.58
N GLY A 124 2.79 12.18 7.41
CA GLY A 124 2.23 11.31 6.39
C GLY A 124 3.20 10.22 5.94
N GLY A 125 4.49 10.56 5.78
CA GLY A 125 5.55 9.60 5.44
C GLY A 125 5.79 8.56 6.54
N ILE A 126 5.88 8.99 7.81
CA ILE A 126 6.06 8.10 8.97
C ILE A 126 4.87 7.14 9.10
N LEU A 127 3.64 7.66 9.02
CA LEU A 127 2.42 6.86 9.12
C LEU A 127 2.28 5.89 7.94
N ASN A 128 2.69 6.31 6.74
CA ASN A 128 2.71 5.45 5.55
C ASN A 128 3.70 4.29 5.71
N GLY A 129 4.91 4.59 6.18
CA GLY A 129 5.93 3.57 6.48
C GLY A 129 5.46 2.58 7.55
N PHE A 130 4.77 3.07 8.59
CA PHE A 130 4.18 2.21 9.63
C PHE A 130 3.08 1.29 9.06
N ALA A 131 2.15 1.82 8.26
CA ALA A 131 1.11 1.01 7.61
C ALA A 131 1.69 -0.10 6.71
N THR A 132 2.67 0.27 5.88
CA THR A 132 3.36 -0.68 5.00
C THR A 132 4.11 -1.74 5.79
N SER A 133 4.79 -1.35 6.87
CA SER A 133 5.47 -2.29 7.77
C SER A 133 4.50 -3.28 8.42
N LEU A 134 3.32 -2.84 8.86
CA LEU A 134 2.28 -3.73 9.39
C LEU A 134 1.84 -4.76 8.34
N CYS A 135 1.63 -4.33 7.09
CA CYS A 135 1.28 -5.25 6.00
C CYS A 135 2.37 -6.28 5.75
N LEU A 136 3.63 -5.84 5.64
CA LEU A 136 4.77 -6.72 5.37
C LEU A 136 4.99 -7.75 6.50
N ASN A 137 4.83 -7.34 7.76
CA ASN A 137 4.98 -8.23 8.92
C ASN A 137 3.98 -9.39 8.95
N VAL A 138 2.80 -9.21 8.37
CA VAL A 138 1.80 -10.28 8.23
C VAL A 138 1.85 -10.97 6.85
N GLY A 139 2.89 -10.73 6.06
CA GLY A 139 3.09 -11.34 4.76
C GLY A 139 2.11 -10.84 3.70
N THR A 140 1.85 -9.54 3.68
CA THR A 140 1.07 -8.83 2.64
C THR A 140 1.78 -7.55 2.26
N THR A 141 1.29 -6.86 1.23
CA THR A 141 1.80 -5.53 0.85
C THR A 141 0.64 -4.59 0.55
N THR A 142 0.91 -3.28 0.65
CA THR A 142 0.01 -2.21 0.21
C THR A 142 -0.07 -2.09 -1.32
N GLY A 143 0.73 -2.87 -2.04
CA GLY A 143 0.75 -2.91 -3.51
C GLY A 143 1.86 -2.07 -4.13
N GLY A 144 1.73 -1.83 -5.42
CA GLY A 144 2.63 -0.95 -6.15
C GLY A 144 4.03 -1.52 -6.34
N THR A 145 5.02 -0.65 -6.11
CA THR A 145 6.44 -0.97 -6.23
C THR A 145 6.93 -2.01 -5.22
N ASP A 146 6.21 -2.21 -4.13
CA ASP A 146 6.56 -3.20 -3.12
C ASP A 146 6.51 -4.63 -3.69
N PHE A 147 5.54 -4.94 -4.56
CA PHE A 147 5.50 -6.22 -5.26
C PHE A 147 6.76 -6.47 -6.08
N ILE A 148 7.23 -5.41 -6.75
CA ILE A 148 8.42 -5.49 -7.59
C ILE A 148 9.65 -5.71 -6.72
N SER A 149 9.78 -4.98 -5.62
CA SER A 149 10.88 -5.12 -4.67
C SER A 149 10.93 -6.52 -4.05
N ILE A 150 9.78 -7.05 -3.62
CA ILE A 150 9.67 -8.40 -3.05
C ILE A 150 9.97 -9.47 -4.10
N PHE A 151 9.52 -9.28 -5.36
CA PHE A 151 9.86 -10.19 -6.46
C PHE A 151 11.37 -10.27 -6.69
N PHE A 152 12.07 -9.13 -6.75
CA PHE A 152 13.52 -9.13 -6.91
C PHE A 152 14.25 -9.72 -5.71
N ALA A 153 13.77 -9.48 -4.50
CA ALA A 153 14.32 -10.09 -3.31
C ALA A 153 14.18 -11.63 -3.33
N HIS A 154 13.01 -12.11 -3.77
CA HIS A 154 12.70 -13.54 -3.80
C HIS A 154 13.43 -14.31 -4.91
N GLU A 155 13.47 -13.75 -6.14
CA GLU A 155 14.02 -14.43 -7.31
C GLU A 155 15.54 -14.30 -7.45
N LYS A 156 16.10 -13.16 -7.05
CA LYS A 156 17.51 -12.83 -7.27
C LYS A 156 18.33 -12.73 -5.99
N GLY A 157 17.70 -12.91 -4.83
CA GLY A 157 18.37 -12.71 -3.53
C GLY A 157 18.88 -11.28 -3.35
N ILE A 158 18.32 -10.32 -4.08
CA ILE A 158 18.74 -8.92 -4.08
C ILE A 158 17.78 -8.16 -3.18
N ASP A 159 18.14 -7.99 -1.92
CA ASP A 159 17.39 -7.11 -1.04
C ASP A 159 17.51 -5.66 -1.53
N ALA A 160 16.39 -4.94 -1.58
CA ALA A 160 16.34 -3.54 -1.99
C ALA A 160 17.30 -2.65 -1.16
N VAL A 161 17.68 -3.09 0.03
CA VAL A 161 18.64 -2.43 0.94
C VAL A 161 20.10 -2.77 0.59
N SER A 162 20.38 -3.87 -0.11
CA SER A 162 21.75 -4.31 -0.40
C SER A 162 22.49 -3.41 -1.39
N TYR A 163 21.80 -2.60 -2.18
CA TYR A 163 22.47 -1.68 -3.11
C TYR A 163 23.22 -0.52 -2.44
N THR A 164 22.96 -0.23 -1.18
CA THR A 164 23.63 0.85 -0.45
C THR A 164 24.98 0.46 0.13
N HIS A 165 25.36 -0.84 0.12
CA HIS A 165 26.60 -1.34 0.70
C HIS A 165 27.61 -1.92 -0.30
N LEU A 166 27.35 -1.84 -1.61
CA LEU A 166 28.34 -2.22 -2.63
C LEU A 166 29.14 -1.00 -3.09
N ARG A 167 29.95 -0.48 -2.17
CA ARG A 167 31.13 0.34 -2.49
C ARG A 167 32.20 0.12 -1.43
#